data_5562b7fc9ccc70cdb6ea645b0c829e8a
#
_entry.id   5562b7fc9ccc70cdb6ea645b0c829e8a
#
_cell.length_a   1.000
_cell.length_b   1.000
_cell.length_c   1.000
_cell.angle_alpha   90.00
_cell.angle_beta   90.00
_cell.angle_gamma   90.00
#
_symmetry.space_group_name_H-M   'P 1'
#
loop_
_entity.id
_entity.type
_entity.pdbx_description
1 polymer ?
#
loop_
_entity_poly.entity_id
_entity_poly.type
_entity_poly.pdbx_seq_one_letter_code
_entity_poly.pdbx_strand_id
1 'polypeptide(L)'
;YSNTNAIPFVFTQFDTEAFAADFKVSIQVAARELRYSWFYEQLAIQKGDFILTAHHADDNLETFLINLSRGTGLEGLIGIPAQNEKVIRPLLSFSRQQIEEYASVNKLKWREDSSNASDKYLRNKIRHHLVPLLKELNPNFISSFEKTQSFLSEAQELVDDAAIMVYQQVAREEGEDIYFDLVRLLQLPNYSSYLYQWLKEFGFTAWD
;
A
#
# COMPACT_ATOMS: atom_id res chain seq x y z
N TYR A 1 23.17 14.24 -9.96
CA TYR A 1 23.51 13.27 -8.92
C TYR A 1 24.00 11.95 -9.52
N SER A 2 23.20 11.28 -10.35
CA SER A 2 23.52 9.98 -10.93
C SER A 2 24.83 10.01 -11.72
N ASN A 3 25.02 11.00 -12.60
CA ASN A 3 26.26 11.15 -13.38
C ASN A 3 27.48 11.40 -12.48
N THR A 4 27.32 12.19 -11.41
CA THR A 4 28.41 12.51 -10.46
C THR A 4 28.85 11.30 -9.65
N ASN A 5 27.91 10.37 -9.39
CA ASN A 5 28.16 9.19 -8.56
C ASN A 5 28.27 7.90 -9.38
N ALA A 6 28.35 8.00 -10.71
CA ALA A 6 28.43 6.85 -11.63
C ALA A 6 27.28 5.83 -11.42
N ILE A 7 26.06 6.33 -11.11
CA ILE A 7 24.88 5.50 -10.96
C ILE A 7 24.16 5.43 -12.31
N PRO A 8 23.87 4.24 -12.85
CA PRO A 8 23.08 4.10 -14.07
C PRO A 8 21.74 4.82 -13.93
N PHE A 9 21.33 5.52 -14.96
CA PHE A 9 20.10 6.32 -14.95
C PHE A 9 19.33 6.10 -16.25
N VAL A 10 18.05 5.80 -16.11
CA VAL A 10 17.09 5.68 -17.20
C VAL A 10 15.88 6.56 -16.92
N PHE A 11 15.25 7.07 -17.94
CA PHE A 11 14.03 7.86 -17.81
C PHE A 11 13.06 7.55 -18.94
N THR A 12 11.78 7.83 -18.69
CA THR A 12 10.73 7.75 -19.69
C THR A 12 9.72 8.87 -19.46
N GLN A 13 8.92 9.14 -20.47
CA GLN A 13 7.80 10.07 -20.40
C GLN A 13 6.55 9.36 -20.91
N PHE A 14 5.45 9.51 -20.20
CA PHE A 14 4.18 8.90 -20.54
C PHE A 14 3.13 9.95 -20.91
N ASP A 15 2.29 9.62 -21.87
CA ASP A 15 1.04 10.34 -22.10
C ASP A 15 -0.02 9.80 -21.11
N THR A 16 0.02 10.34 -19.88
CA THR A 16 -0.85 9.92 -18.80
C THR A 16 -2.31 10.33 -19.06
N GLU A 17 -2.55 11.43 -19.78
CA GLU A 17 -3.90 11.89 -20.08
C GLU A 17 -4.57 10.97 -21.10
N ALA A 18 -3.88 10.59 -22.17
CA ALA A 18 -4.38 9.61 -23.13
C ALA A 18 -4.70 8.28 -22.46
N PHE A 19 -3.78 7.74 -21.66
CA PHE A 19 -4.01 6.48 -20.91
C PHE A 19 -5.22 6.59 -19.98
N ALA A 20 -5.35 7.68 -19.23
CA ALA A 20 -6.48 7.90 -18.33
C ALA A 20 -7.83 7.93 -19.06
N ALA A 21 -7.87 8.54 -20.25
CA ALA A 21 -9.06 8.61 -21.10
C ALA A 21 -9.44 7.24 -21.67
N ASP A 22 -8.47 6.49 -22.20
CA ASP A 22 -8.68 5.16 -22.81
C ASP A 22 -9.19 4.14 -21.81
N PHE A 23 -8.61 4.11 -20.61
CA PHE A 23 -8.97 3.16 -19.55
C PHE A 23 -10.03 3.67 -18.58
N LYS A 24 -10.54 4.91 -18.77
CA LYS A 24 -11.56 5.55 -17.91
C LYS A 24 -11.17 5.57 -16.42
N VAL A 25 -9.91 5.81 -16.13
CA VAL A 25 -9.35 5.91 -14.78
C VAL A 25 -8.93 7.35 -14.47
N SER A 26 -8.69 7.66 -13.18
CA SER A 26 -8.15 8.97 -12.83
C SER A 26 -6.68 9.09 -13.30
N ILE A 27 -6.24 10.33 -13.56
CA ILE A 27 -4.85 10.64 -13.94
C ILE A 27 -3.86 10.06 -12.90
N GLN A 28 -4.22 10.05 -11.60
CA GLN A 28 -3.36 9.48 -10.56
C GLN A 28 -3.23 7.96 -10.66
N VAL A 29 -4.33 7.26 -10.97
CA VAL A 29 -4.34 5.81 -11.21
C VAL A 29 -3.52 5.53 -12.46
N ALA A 30 -3.78 6.22 -13.57
CA ALA A 30 -3.03 6.08 -14.82
C ALA A 30 -1.53 6.28 -14.61
N ALA A 31 -1.12 7.36 -13.93
CA ALA A 31 0.28 7.64 -13.62
C ALA A 31 0.93 6.56 -12.75
N ARG A 32 0.16 5.96 -11.83
CA ARG A 32 0.65 4.86 -11.00
C ARG A 32 0.83 3.59 -11.83
N GLU A 33 -0.15 3.19 -12.61
CA GLU A 33 -0.10 1.98 -13.43
C GLU A 33 1.04 2.03 -14.46
N LEU A 34 1.15 3.13 -15.21
CA LEU A 34 2.23 3.35 -16.17
C LEU A 34 3.61 3.29 -15.51
N ARG A 35 3.75 3.88 -14.32
CA ARG A 35 5.00 3.88 -13.55
C ARG A 35 5.39 2.47 -13.12
N TYR A 36 4.47 1.70 -12.55
CA TYR A 36 4.78 0.36 -12.07
C TYR A 36 5.02 -0.60 -13.22
N SER A 37 4.23 -0.52 -14.30
CA SER A 37 4.48 -1.29 -15.54
C SER A 37 5.90 -1.07 -16.05
N TRP A 38 6.31 0.20 -16.13
CA TRP A 38 7.67 0.52 -16.56
C TRP A 38 8.75 0.06 -15.57
N PHE A 39 8.49 0.12 -14.27
CA PHE A 39 9.43 -0.41 -13.27
C PHE A 39 9.66 -1.90 -13.44
N TYR A 40 8.61 -2.69 -13.68
CA TYR A 40 8.74 -4.13 -13.95
C TYR A 40 9.45 -4.41 -15.28
N GLU A 41 9.20 -3.62 -16.31
CA GLU A 41 9.94 -3.69 -17.58
C GLU A 41 11.45 -3.42 -17.35
N GLN A 42 11.78 -2.35 -16.62
CA GLN A 42 13.17 -2.04 -16.29
C GLN A 42 13.81 -3.13 -15.41
N LEU A 43 13.07 -3.68 -14.46
CA LEU A 43 13.56 -4.79 -13.64
C LEU A 43 13.99 -5.98 -14.50
N ALA A 44 13.19 -6.32 -15.52
CA ALA A 44 13.51 -7.39 -16.45
C ALA A 44 14.73 -7.06 -17.35
N ILE A 45 14.77 -5.85 -17.93
CA ILE A 45 15.86 -5.40 -18.79
C ILE A 45 17.20 -5.37 -18.04
N GLN A 46 17.20 -4.83 -16.81
CA GLN A 46 18.39 -4.68 -15.98
C GLN A 46 18.75 -5.97 -15.22
N LYS A 47 17.93 -7.02 -15.33
CA LYS A 47 18.07 -8.29 -14.58
C LYS A 47 18.16 -8.05 -13.06
N GLY A 48 17.37 -7.09 -12.57
CA GLY A 48 17.30 -6.78 -11.15
C GLY A 48 16.41 -7.76 -10.39
N ASP A 49 16.63 -7.88 -9.10
CA ASP A 49 15.81 -8.74 -8.21
C ASP A 49 14.62 -7.99 -7.63
N PHE A 50 14.80 -6.72 -7.29
CA PHE A 50 13.81 -5.90 -6.59
C PHE A 50 13.71 -4.48 -7.14
N ILE A 51 12.53 -3.89 -6.97
CA ILE A 51 12.22 -2.48 -7.19
C ILE A 51 12.19 -1.80 -5.82
N LEU A 52 13.04 -0.80 -5.60
CA LEU A 52 13.02 -0.02 -4.37
C LEU A 52 12.24 1.27 -4.58
N THR A 53 11.27 1.55 -3.69
CA THR A 53 10.51 2.80 -3.71
C THR A 53 10.70 3.57 -2.42
N ALA A 54 10.64 4.91 -2.50
CA ALA A 54 10.93 5.80 -1.37
C ALA A 54 9.69 6.17 -0.55
N HIS A 55 8.72 5.26 -0.41
CA HIS A 55 7.62 5.49 0.53
C HIS A 55 8.15 5.52 1.96
N HIS A 56 7.62 6.42 2.78
CA HIS A 56 8.03 6.66 4.15
C HIS A 56 6.85 6.63 5.14
N ALA A 57 7.10 6.77 6.44
CA ALA A 57 6.08 6.64 7.47
C ALA A 57 4.90 7.64 7.31
N ASP A 58 5.19 8.87 6.86
CA ASP A 58 4.12 9.84 6.61
C ASP A 58 3.23 9.43 5.42
N ASP A 59 3.78 8.82 4.34
CA ASP A 59 2.97 8.28 3.24
C ASP A 59 2.06 7.14 3.72
N ASN A 60 2.55 6.33 4.67
CA ASN A 60 1.79 5.27 5.28
C ASN A 60 0.63 5.81 6.10
N LEU A 61 0.87 6.84 6.92
CA LEU A 61 -0.17 7.56 7.66
C LEU A 61 -1.22 8.18 6.72
N GLU A 62 -0.78 8.85 5.64
CA GLU A 62 -1.69 9.42 4.64
C GLU A 62 -2.59 8.34 4.02
N THR A 63 -2.01 7.19 3.69
CA THR A 63 -2.75 6.06 3.10
C THR A 63 -3.76 5.48 4.10
N PHE A 64 -3.37 5.30 5.36
CA PHE A 64 -4.25 4.90 6.44
C PHE A 64 -5.46 5.83 6.57
N LEU A 65 -5.22 7.15 6.63
CA LEU A 65 -6.26 8.16 6.77
C LEU A 65 -7.20 8.22 5.55
N ILE A 66 -6.66 8.04 4.35
CA ILE A 66 -7.47 7.93 3.12
C ILE A 66 -8.39 6.72 3.19
N ASN A 67 -7.84 5.56 3.53
CA ASN A 67 -8.59 4.31 3.60
C ASN A 67 -9.65 4.38 4.70
N LEU A 68 -9.30 4.90 5.88
CA LEU A 68 -10.24 5.12 6.99
C LEU A 68 -11.40 6.02 6.56
N SER A 69 -11.13 7.11 5.84
CA SER A 69 -12.15 8.06 5.38
C SER A 69 -13.12 7.47 4.35
N ARG A 70 -12.72 6.41 3.66
CA ARG A 70 -13.54 5.73 2.65
C ARG A 70 -14.34 4.55 3.18
N GLY A 71 -14.08 4.16 4.41
CA GLY A 71 -14.58 2.91 4.96
C GLY A 71 -13.79 1.72 4.42
N THR A 72 -13.09 1.02 5.27
CA THR A 72 -12.25 -0.12 4.89
C THR A 72 -12.26 -1.17 5.98
N GLY A 73 -12.02 -2.41 5.62
CA GLY A 73 -11.73 -3.49 6.56
C GLY A 73 -10.31 -3.38 7.14
N LEU A 74 -9.97 -4.35 7.98
CA LEU A 74 -8.69 -4.40 8.68
C LEU A 74 -7.49 -4.32 7.75
N GLU A 75 -7.51 -5.04 6.62
CA GLU A 75 -6.45 -5.02 5.60
C GLU A 75 -6.10 -3.61 5.09
N GLY A 76 -7.11 -2.77 4.86
CA GLY A 76 -6.87 -1.40 4.40
C GLY A 76 -6.31 -0.48 5.49
N LEU A 77 -6.44 -0.86 6.77
CA LEU A 77 -5.89 -0.13 7.91
C LEU A 77 -4.45 -0.53 8.26
N ILE A 78 -3.98 -1.68 7.81
CA ILE A 78 -2.58 -2.10 7.99
C ILE A 78 -1.63 -1.16 7.24
N GLY A 79 -2.12 -0.47 6.19
CA GLY A 79 -1.37 0.55 5.47
C GLY A 79 -0.53 -0.02 4.32
N ILE A 80 0.64 0.60 4.09
CA ILE A 80 1.53 0.23 2.99
C ILE A 80 2.45 -0.90 3.44
N PRO A 81 2.44 -2.09 2.81
CA PRO A 81 3.34 -3.18 3.19
C PRO A 81 4.80 -2.82 2.90
N ALA A 82 5.72 -3.25 3.77
CA ALA A 82 7.16 -3.06 3.59
C ALA A 82 7.67 -3.72 2.30
N GLN A 83 7.09 -4.88 1.97
CA GLN A 83 7.32 -5.59 0.71
C GLN A 83 6.00 -6.04 0.11
N ASN A 84 5.87 -5.89 -1.21
CA ASN A 84 4.80 -6.48 -2.00
C ASN A 84 5.41 -7.02 -3.29
N GLU A 85 5.39 -8.34 -3.47
CA GLU A 85 6.08 -9.04 -4.55
C GLU A 85 7.56 -8.59 -4.64
N LYS A 86 7.94 -7.98 -5.75
CA LYS A 86 9.30 -7.47 -6.00
C LYS A 86 9.51 -6.02 -5.56
N VAL A 87 8.49 -5.36 -5.04
CA VAL A 87 8.58 -3.95 -4.59
C VAL A 87 8.89 -3.90 -3.11
N ILE A 88 10.04 -3.31 -2.74
CA ILE A 88 10.49 -3.11 -1.36
C ILE A 88 10.49 -1.62 -1.04
N ARG A 89 10.17 -1.26 0.21
CA ARG A 89 10.06 0.11 0.71
C ARG A 89 10.98 0.34 1.91
N PRO A 90 12.29 0.53 1.67
CA PRO A 90 13.29 0.56 2.75
C PRO A 90 13.12 1.76 3.70
N LEU A 91 12.47 2.83 3.24
CA LEU A 91 12.28 4.05 4.00
C LEU A 91 10.96 4.09 4.80
N LEU A 92 10.17 3.03 4.77
CA LEU A 92 8.83 3.01 5.37
C LEU A 92 8.84 3.21 6.89
N SER A 93 9.94 2.84 7.58
CA SER A 93 10.13 3.03 9.01
C SER A 93 10.71 4.41 9.39
N PHE A 94 10.92 5.30 8.43
CA PHE A 94 11.45 6.62 8.68
C PHE A 94 10.40 7.68 8.40
N SER A 95 10.30 8.68 9.28
CA SER A 95 9.46 9.84 9.02
C SER A 95 10.07 10.74 7.95
N ARG A 96 9.24 11.54 7.29
CA ARG A 96 9.71 12.57 6.35
C ARG A 96 10.74 13.50 7.01
N GLN A 97 10.50 13.91 8.25
CA GLN A 97 11.42 14.74 9.01
C GLN A 97 12.81 14.10 9.16
N GLN A 98 12.89 12.85 9.55
CA GLN A 98 14.16 12.13 9.67
C GLN A 98 14.91 12.04 8.33
N ILE A 99 14.17 11.83 7.23
CA ILE A 99 14.77 11.80 5.88
C ILE A 99 15.31 13.17 5.47
N GLU A 100 14.58 14.24 5.75
CA GLU A 100 15.02 15.62 5.47
C GLU A 100 16.22 16.02 6.34
N GLU A 101 16.23 15.65 7.61
CA GLU A 101 17.37 15.82 8.51
C GLU A 101 18.62 15.10 8.00
N TYR A 102 18.48 13.81 7.61
CA TYR A 102 19.55 13.04 7.00
C TYR A 102 20.09 13.70 5.73
N ALA A 103 19.21 14.13 4.85
CA ALA A 103 19.59 14.81 3.60
C ALA A 103 20.33 16.12 3.87
N SER A 104 19.88 16.89 4.86
CA SER A 104 20.50 18.15 5.27
C SER A 104 21.90 17.94 5.86
N VAL A 105 22.06 17.00 6.80
CA VAL A 105 23.36 16.64 7.40
C VAL A 105 24.36 16.18 6.36
N ASN A 106 23.91 15.39 5.39
CA ASN A 106 24.74 14.85 4.30
C ASN A 106 24.86 15.82 3.10
N LYS A 107 24.31 17.04 3.20
CA LYS A 107 24.34 18.07 2.14
C LYS A 107 23.79 17.55 0.80
N LEU A 108 22.82 16.65 0.83
CA LEU A 108 22.12 16.17 -0.35
C LEU A 108 21.22 17.28 -0.90
N LYS A 109 21.25 17.47 -2.21
CA LYS A 109 20.35 18.43 -2.89
C LYS A 109 19.15 17.66 -3.42
N TRP A 110 17.96 18.12 -3.07
CA TRP A 110 16.70 17.59 -3.61
C TRP A 110 15.87 18.72 -4.24
N ARG A 111 14.86 18.34 -4.95
CA ARG A 111 13.85 19.26 -5.51
C ARG A 111 12.49 18.92 -4.93
N GLU A 112 11.74 19.95 -4.57
CA GLU A 112 10.33 19.80 -4.25
C GLU A 112 9.51 19.66 -5.55
N ASP A 113 8.58 18.70 -5.54
CA ASP A 113 7.62 18.56 -6.61
C ASP A 113 6.53 19.65 -6.43
N SER A 114 6.36 20.50 -7.44
CA SER A 114 5.38 21.60 -7.40
C SER A 114 3.94 21.11 -7.22
N SER A 115 3.63 19.89 -7.64
CA SER A 115 2.30 19.30 -7.44
C SER A 115 1.96 19.04 -5.97
N ASN A 116 2.99 18.94 -5.10
CA ASN A 116 2.80 18.81 -3.65
C ASN A 116 2.16 20.05 -3.00
N ALA A 117 2.30 21.23 -3.61
CA ALA A 117 1.77 22.47 -3.05
C ALA A 117 0.24 22.65 -3.24
N SER A 118 -0.41 21.81 -4.04
CA SER A 118 -1.81 21.95 -4.40
C SER A 118 -2.72 21.05 -3.56
N ASP A 119 -3.78 21.62 -2.97
CA ASP A 119 -4.82 20.87 -2.25
C ASP A 119 -5.90 20.23 -3.17
N LYS A 120 -5.62 20.14 -4.47
CA LYS A 120 -6.54 19.54 -5.45
C LYS A 120 -6.86 18.07 -5.09
N TYR A 121 -5.93 17.37 -4.50
CA TYR A 121 -6.04 15.94 -4.22
C TYR A 121 -6.23 15.68 -2.73
N LEU A 122 -7.04 14.66 -2.39
CA LEU A 122 -7.33 14.26 -1.02
C LEU A 122 -6.05 13.98 -0.21
N ARG A 123 -5.05 13.34 -0.82
CA ARG A 123 -3.78 13.06 -0.16
C ARG A 123 -3.07 14.36 0.28
N ASN A 124 -3.05 15.37 -0.58
CA ASN A 124 -2.43 16.66 -0.24
C ASN A 124 -3.21 17.39 0.86
N LYS A 125 -4.55 17.33 0.84
CA LYS A 125 -5.37 17.89 1.93
C LYS A 125 -5.06 17.23 3.27
N ILE A 126 -4.93 15.91 3.29
CA ILE A 126 -4.56 15.17 4.50
C ILE A 126 -3.16 15.58 4.95
N ARG A 127 -2.19 15.63 4.04
CA ARG A 127 -0.79 16.03 4.30
C ARG A 127 -0.69 17.43 4.87
N HIS A 128 -1.43 18.39 4.32
CA HIS A 128 -1.29 19.81 4.68
C HIS A 128 -2.12 20.20 5.89
N HIS A 129 -3.26 19.56 6.13
CA HIS A 129 -4.20 20.01 7.16
C HIS A 129 -4.37 18.99 8.28
N LEU A 130 -4.49 17.70 8.01
CA LEU A 130 -4.80 16.72 9.02
C LEU A 130 -3.55 16.18 9.73
N VAL A 131 -2.51 15.84 8.97
CA VAL A 131 -1.26 15.31 9.55
C VAL A 131 -0.57 16.31 10.48
N PRO A 132 -0.45 17.63 10.14
CA PRO A 132 0.09 18.60 11.08
C PRO A 132 -0.71 18.73 12.37
N LEU A 133 -2.03 18.75 12.28
CA LEU A 133 -2.90 18.79 13.46
C LEU A 133 -2.70 17.57 14.37
N LEU A 134 -2.59 16.37 13.81
CA LEU A 134 -2.34 15.15 14.58
C LEU A 134 -0.97 15.18 15.26
N LYS A 135 0.06 15.73 14.61
CA LYS A 135 1.39 15.92 15.17
C LYS A 135 1.42 17.02 16.25
N GLU A 136 0.57 18.04 16.12
CA GLU A 136 0.40 19.07 17.17
C GLU A 136 -0.25 18.47 18.43
N LEU A 137 -1.29 17.65 18.27
CA LEU A 137 -1.95 16.96 19.38
C LEU A 137 -1.03 15.96 20.09
N ASN A 138 -0.16 15.32 19.35
CA ASN A 138 0.83 14.37 19.88
C ASN A 138 2.14 14.48 19.09
N PRO A 139 3.19 15.10 19.63
CA PRO A 139 4.49 15.21 18.96
C PRO A 139 5.10 13.87 18.54
N ASN A 140 4.74 12.78 19.23
CA ASN A 140 5.17 11.42 18.91
C ASN A 140 4.14 10.66 18.05
N PHE A 141 3.26 11.36 17.34
CA PHE A 141 2.12 10.74 16.65
C PHE A 141 2.55 9.65 15.65
N ILE A 142 3.61 9.87 14.87
CA ILE A 142 4.12 8.88 13.91
C ILE A 142 4.49 7.58 14.62
N SER A 143 5.24 7.65 15.72
CA SER A 143 5.62 6.44 16.48
C SER A 143 4.40 5.76 17.13
N SER A 144 3.43 6.53 17.60
CA SER A 144 2.17 5.97 18.14
C SER A 144 1.35 5.29 17.04
N PHE A 145 1.32 5.89 15.86
CA PHE A 145 0.67 5.32 14.68
C PHE A 145 1.33 4.01 14.22
N GLU A 146 2.67 3.95 14.17
CA GLU A 146 3.42 2.73 13.84
C GLU A 146 3.09 1.58 14.80
N LYS A 147 2.99 1.87 16.12
CA LYS A 147 2.53 0.87 17.10
C LYS A 147 1.11 0.39 16.85
N THR A 148 0.20 1.31 16.51
CA THR A 148 -1.18 0.95 16.16
C THR A 148 -1.21 0.05 14.95
N GLN A 149 -0.41 0.34 13.93
CA GLN A 149 -0.30 -0.51 12.75
C GLN A 149 0.27 -1.90 13.05
N SER A 150 1.26 -2.01 13.94
CA SER A 150 1.76 -3.30 14.39
C SER A 150 0.65 -4.14 15.02
N PHE A 151 -0.15 -3.55 15.92
CA PHE A 151 -1.29 -4.26 16.52
C PHE A 151 -2.36 -4.67 15.50
N LEU A 152 -2.63 -3.82 14.51
CA LEU A 152 -3.57 -4.15 13.44
C LEU A 152 -3.03 -5.28 12.55
N SER A 153 -1.73 -5.30 12.27
CA SER A 153 -1.07 -6.37 11.52
C SER A 153 -1.12 -7.69 12.27
N GLU A 154 -0.79 -7.68 13.56
CA GLU A 154 -0.89 -8.86 14.43
C GLU A 154 -2.34 -9.39 14.50
N ALA A 155 -3.33 -8.49 14.59
CA ALA A 155 -4.74 -8.87 14.55
C ALA A 155 -5.14 -9.50 13.22
N GLN A 156 -4.62 -8.98 12.09
CA GLN A 156 -4.86 -9.57 10.77
C GLN A 156 -4.26 -10.98 10.67
N GLU A 157 -3.04 -11.18 11.15
CA GLU A 157 -2.40 -12.50 11.15
C GLU A 157 -3.25 -13.52 11.94
N LEU A 158 -3.82 -13.13 13.09
CA LEU A 158 -4.74 -13.99 13.83
C LEU A 158 -6.03 -14.30 13.07
N VAL A 159 -6.56 -13.34 12.31
CA VAL A 159 -7.73 -13.55 11.45
C VAL A 159 -7.40 -14.51 10.30
N ASP A 160 -6.24 -14.36 9.69
CA ASP A 160 -5.77 -15.21 8.60
C ASP A 160 -5.53 -16.65 9.08
N ASP A 161 -4.89 -16.84 10.24
CA ASP A 161 -4.73 -18.14 10.89
C ASP A 161 -6.08 -18.80 11.17
N ALA A 162 -7.02 -18.05 11.74
CA ALA A 162 -8.37 -18.56 12.00
C ALA A 162 -9.07 -18.97 10.71
N ALA A 163 -8.95 -18.19 9.63
CA ALA A 163 -9.54 -18.51 8.33
C ALA A 163 -8.96 -19.80 7.74
N ILE A 164 -7.63 -20.00 7.85
CA ILE A 164 -6.95 -21.23 7.40
C ILE A 164 -7.43 -22.43 8.23
N MET A 165 -7.48 -22.31 9.56
CA MET A 165 -7.93 -23.38 10.44
C MET A 165 -9.38 -23.80 10.16
N VAL A 166 -10.27 -22.84 9.91
CA VAL A 166 -11.67 -23.10 9.57
C VAL A 166 -11.78 -23.71 8.17
N TYR A 167 -11.02 -23.21 7.20
CA TYR A 167 -10.98 -23.75 5.84
C TYR A 167 -10.68 -25.26 5.85
N GLN A 168 -9.67 -25.67 6.59
CA GLN A 168 -9.29 -27.09 6.74
C GLN A 168 -10.39 -27.99 7.32
N GLN A 169 -11.36 -27.41 8.06
CA GLN A 169 -12.46 -28.14 8.66
C GLN A 169 -13.70 -28.24 7.77
N VAL A 170 -13.88 -27.27 6.87
CA VAL A 170 -15.13 -27.13 6.09
C VAL A 170 -14.93 -27.24 4.58
N ALA A 171 -13.69 -27.15 4.10
CA ALA A 171 -13.36 -27.23 2.69
C ALA A 171 -12.63 -28.54 2.35
N ARG A 172 -12.80 -28.99 1.11
CA ARG A 172 -12.12 -30.14 0.52
C ARG A 172 -11.79 -29.79 -0.92
N GLU A 173 -10.54 -30.02 -1.30
CA GLU A 173 -10.05 -29.80 -2.67
C GLU A 173 -10.00 -31.13 -3.43
N GLU A 174 -10.59 -31.14 -4.64
CA GLU A 174 -10.53 -32.28 -5.55
C GLU A 174 -10.18 -31.78 -6.96
N GLY A 175 -8.93 -31.96 -7.37
CA GLY A 175 -8.44 -31.40 -8.64
C GLY A 175 -8.39 -29.86 -8.61
N GLU A 176 -9.15 -29.22 -9.50
CA GLU A 176 -9.28 -27.76 -9.55
C GLU A 176 -10.53 -27.23 -8.80
N ASP A 177 -11.35 -28.14 -8.26
CA ASP A 177 -12.61 -27.80 -7.61
C ASP A 177 -12.46 -27.76 -6.08
N ILE A 178 -13.18 -26.82 -5.45
CA ILE A 178 -13.25 -26.68 -3.99
C ILE A 178 -14.69 -26.94 -3.55
N TYR A 179 -14.87 -27.88 -2.64
CA TYR A 179 -16.15 -28.25 -2.07
C TYR A 179 -16.24 -27.79 -0.60
N PHE A 180 -17.33 -27.08 -0.26
CA PHE A 180 -17.58 -26.67 1.12
C PHE A 180 -18.66 -27.51 1.78
N ASP A 181 -18.41 -27.95 3.01
CA ASP A 181 -19.43 -28.53 3.89
C ASP A 181 -20.31 -27.39 4.43
N LEU A 182 -21.42 -27.13 3.73
CA LEU A 182 -22.33 -26.04 4.06
C LEU A 182 -22.99 -26.24 5.43
N VAL A 183 -23.20 -27.49 5.89
CA VAL A 183 -23.80 -27.74 7.20
C VAL A 183 -22.89 -27.25 8.32
N ARG A 184 -21.60 -27.56 8.24
CA ARG A 184 -20.60 -27.10 9.20
C ARG A 184 -20.36 -25.60 9.07
N LEU A 185 -20.22 -25.11 7.84
CA LEU A 185 -19.94 -23.69 7.59
C LEU A 185 -21.03 -22.78 8.14
N LEU A 186 -22.31 -23.10 7.92
CA LEU A 186 -23.43 -22.30 8.37
C LEU A 186 -23.65 -22.32 9.90
N GLN A 187 -22.98 -23.23 10.60
CA GLN A 187 -22.97 -23.22 12.09
C GLN A 187 -22.00 -22.19 12.66
N LEU A 188 -21.09 -21.66 11.84
CA LEU A 188 -20.10 -20.67 12.29
C LEU A 188 -20.76 -19.28 12.37
N PRO A 189 -20.58 -18.54 13.47
CA PRO A 189 -21.16 -17.18 13.62
C PRO A 189 -20.73 -16.21 12.51
N ASN A 190 -19.52 -16.39 11.97
CA ASN A 190 -18.89 -15.49 11.00
C ASN A 190 -18.71 -16.15 9.62
N TYR A 191 -19.57 -17.09 9.26
CA TYR A 191 -19.41 -17.86 8.01
C TYR A 191 -19.30 -16.98 6.76
N SER A 192 -20.03 -15.87 6.69
CA SER A 192 -19.96 -14.93 5.57
C SER A 192 -18.60 -14.27 5.45
N SER A 193 -17.96 -13.92 6.58
CA SER A 193 -16.62 -13.32 6.59
C SER A 193 -15.55 -14.31 6.10
N TYR A 194 -15.65 -15.58 6.51
CA TYR A 194 -14.76 -16.64 6.01
C TYR A 194 -14.93 -16.86 4.50
N LEU A 195 -16.17 -17.01 4.02
CA LEU A 195 -16.45 -17.13 2.60
C LEU A 195 -15.90 -15.95 1.80
N TYR A 196 -16.13 -14.73 2.29
CA TYR A 196 -15.59 -13.55 1.63
C TYR A 196 -14.06 -13.62 1.49
N GLN A 197 -13.35 -13.95 2.58
CA GLN A 197 -11.90 -14.01 2.58
C GLN A 197 -11.37 -15.06 1.59
N TRP A 198 -11.98 -16.23 1.53
CA TRP A 198 -11.56 -17.30 0.60
C TRP A 198 -11.92 -17.00 -0.84
N LEU A 199 -13.12 -16.49 -1.11
CA LEU A 199 -13.57 -16.18 -2.47
C LEU A 199 -12.87 -14.94 -3.07
N LYS A 200 -12.34 -14.05 -2.24
CA LYS A 200 -11.57 -12.89 -2.67
C LYS A 200 -10.36 -13.29 -3.52
N GLU A 201 -9.68 -14.38 -3.20
CA GLU A 201 -8.54 -14.89 -3.97
C GLU A 201 -8.93 -15.32 -5.39
N PHE A 202 -10.19 -15.65 -5.59
CA PHE A 202 -10.76 -15.99 -6.91
C PHE A 202 -11.42 -14.78 -7.61
N GLY A 203 -11.20 -13.56 -7.12
CA GLY A 203 -11.69 -12.34 -7.74
C GLY A 203 -13.09 -11.89 -7.31
N PHE A 204 -13.71 -12.55 -6.34
CA PHE A 204 -14.98 -12.11 -5.76
C PHE A 204 -14.71 -11.02 -4.71
N THR A 205 -14.83 -9.75 -5.11
CA THR A 205 -14.46 -8.59 -4.27
C THR A 205 -15.67 -7.79 -3.76
N ALA A 206 -16.88 -8.13 -4.17
CA ALA A 206 -18.12 -7.51 -3.70
C ALA A 206 -19.18 -8.58 -3.42
N TRP A 207 -19.97 -8.34 -2.35
CA TRP A 207 -21.20 -9.07 -2.07
C TRP A 207 -22.36 -8.15 -2.47
N ASP A 208 -23.03 -8.51 -3.55
CA ASP A 208 -24.31 -7.91 -3.94
C ASP A 208 -25.47 -8.76 -3.40
#